data_011384acf58be2842df4e00bc1370c37
#
_entry.id   011384acf58be2842df4e00bc1370c37
#
_cell.length_a   1.000
_cell.length_b   1.000
_cell.length_c   1.000
_cell.angle_alpha   90.00
_cell.angle_beta   90.00
_cell.angle_gamma   90.00
#
_symmetry.space_group_name_H-M   'P 1'
#
loop_
_entity.id
_entity.type
_entity.pdbx_description
1 polymer ?
#
loop_
_entity_poly.entity_id
_entity_poly.type
_entity_poly.pdbx_seq_one_letter_code
_entity_poly.pdbx_strand_id
1 'polypeptide(L)'
;MFTQSAAPHTIQKLINIVGKQYVLTDDNDTRLYRQGRRYGSGQVLAVVAPGSLVEQWQVLQTAVQADCIVIMQAANTGLTGGSTPFGDDYDRPVILMSTRRLAGIQVINNGKQVICLPGATLDKLEKELAPFNREPHSVIGSSCIGASVLGGVCNNSGGALVRRGPAYTELALYARVNDSGQLELVNHLGVNLGSMPEEILSRLENQQYQVNDILHDSKCCASDQHYAHDVTQVDENTPARFNADPSRLFEASGSAGKVCVFAVRLDTFEKILSQVFYVGTNTQDDLTAIRRFLLTNLARLPIAGEYIHRVAYDIGAEYGKDTFMFIEKFGTAKVPAAFAMKDKVDGYLEKIGMKGLSDKILQLVSKFLPSHLPKRMNEFRDLYEHHLVLRIENQDVEQVQQFLKQYFASHSTGNYFLCSEEEGRKAFLHRFAVAGAAIRYRDTHRSEVEDIVALDIALRRNDREWVETLPKEMDDLMIHKLYYGHFLCHVFHQDYIVKKGVDPIAMEHQMWHLLDERGAEYPAEHNVGHLYVAKPALKHHYQKLDPTNSFNVGIGHTSKLKHWH
;
A
#
# COMPACT_ATOMS: atom_id res chain seq x y z
N MET A 1 20.67 15.72 -26.12
CA MET A 1 21.16 16.67 -25.08
C MET A 1 20.10 17.74 -24.86
N PHE A 2 19.51 17.79 -23.68
CA PHE A 2 18.59 18.86 -23.31
C PHE A 2 19.40 20.16 -23.23
N THR A 3 19.12 21.12 -24.11
CA THR A 3 19.81 22.39 -24.04
C THR A 3 19.25 23.23 -22.89
N GLN A 4 20.10 23.87 -22.08
CA GLN A 4 19.68 24.76 -20.98
C GLN A 4 18.62 25.80 -21.38
N SER A 5 18.47 26.09 -22.66
CA SER A 5 17.46 27.01 -23.20
C SER A 5 16.05 26.43 -23.33
N ALA A 6 15.88 25.10 -23.33
CA ALA A 6 14.57 24.45 -23.49
C ALA A 6 13.77 24.38 -22.16
N ALA A 7 14.45 24.34 -21.02
CA ALA A 7 13.81 24.25 -19.71
C ALA A 7 12.87 25.43 -19.39
N PRO A 8 13.26 26.73 -19.58
CA PRO A 8 12.39 27.87 -19.31
C PRO A 8 11.13 27.87 -20.20
N HIS A 9 11.26 27.46 -21.46
CA HIS A 9 10.13 27.37 -22.38
C HIS A 9 9.11 26.30 -21.98
N THR A 10 9.59 25.13 -21.57
CA THR A 10 8.74 24.05 -21.07
C THR A 10 8.01 24.49 -19.80
N ILE A 11 8.70 25.11 -18.83
CA ILE A 11 8.10 25.63 -17.60
C ILE A 11 7.01 26.65 -17.93
N GLN A 12 7.27 27.57 -18.87
CA GLN A 12 6.29 28.60 -19.27
C GLN A 12 5.03 27.97 -19.90
N LYS A 13 5.17 26.92 -20.72
CA LYS A 13 4.02 26.16 -21.25
C LYS A 13 3.22 25.52 -20.13
N LEU A 14 3.88 24.89 -19.18
CA LEU A 14 3.22 24.26 -18.01
C LEU A 14 2.46 25.31 -17.18
N ILE A 15 3.05 26.49 -16.95
CA ILE A 15 2.38 27.63 -16.27
C ILE A 15 1.13 28.08 -17.02
N ASN A 16 1.18 28.13 -18.34
CA ASN A 16 0.02 28.54 -19.15
C ASN A 16 -1.13 27.54 -19.10
N ILE A 17 -0.83 26.23 -18.85
CA ILE A 17 -1.84 25.16 -18.74
C ILE A 17 -2.49 25.19 -17.35
N VAL A 18 -1.71 25.10 -16.27
CA VAL A 18 -2.23 24.85 -14.92
C VAL A 18 -2.25 26.09 -14.03
N GLY A 19 -1.63 27.20 -14.44
CA GLY A 19 -1.43 28.41 -13.65
C GLY A 19 -0.14 28.38 -12.81
N LYS A 20 0.45 29.58 -12.60
CA LYS A 20 1.78 29.76 -11.96
C LYS A 20 1.86 29.12 -10.56
N GLN A 21 0.80 29.23 -9.75
CA GLN A 21 0.75 28.68 -8.38
C GLN A 21 0.77 27.14 -8.31
N TYR A 22 0.58 26.46 -9.44
CA TYR A 22 0.56 25.00 -9.54
C TYR A 22 1.78 24.42 -10.30
N VAL A 23 2.79 25.26 -10.55
CA VAL A 23 4.09 24.85 -11.08
C VAL A 23 5.17 25.29 -10.09
N LEU A 24 5.76 24.33 -9.38
CA LEU A 24 6.81 24.58 -8.41
C LEU A 24 8.15 24.22 -9.02
N THR A 25 9.12 25.11 -8.92
CA THR A 25 10.48 24.95 -9.47
C THR A 25 11.58 25.23 -8.44
N ASP A 26 11.21 25.83 -7.30
CA ASP A 26 12.15 26.09 -6.21
C ASP A 26 12.43 24.83 -5.40
N ASP A 27 13.66 24.65 -4.97
CA ASP A 27 14.12 23.48 -4.21
C ASP A 27 13.35 23.27 -2.89
N ASN A 28 13.02 24.36 -2.20
CA ASN A 28 12.29 24.28 -0.94
C ASN A 28 10.83 23.84 -1.17
N ASP A 29 10.18 24.39 -2.22
CA ASP A 29 8.79 24.10 -2.53
C ASP A 29 8.61 22.68 -3.09
N THR A 30 9.59 22.18 -3.86
CA THR A 30 9.56 20.84 -4.46
C THR A 30 9.98 19.74 -3.47
N ARG A 31 10.68 20.07 -2.39
CA ARG A 31 11.29 19.10 -1.46
C ARG A 31 10.34 18.03 -0.97
N LEU A 32 9.12 18.37 -0.53
CA LEU A 32 8.13 17.43 0.00
C LEU A 32 7.58 16.46 -1.07
N TYR A 33 7.69 16.83 -2.35
CA TYR A 33 7.26 15.99 -3.46
C TYR A 33 8.37 15.06 -3.94
N ARG A 34 9.61 15.52 -3.99
CA ARG A 34 10.76 14.78 -4.51
C ARG A 34 11.45 13.88 -3.49
N GLN A 35 10.96 13.86 -2.24
CA GLN A 35 11.44 12.98 -1.18
C GLN A 35 10.34 12.00 -0.77
N GLY A 36 10.67 10.72 -0.73
CA GLY A 36 9.81 9.68 -0.17
C GLY A 36 9.79 9.72 1.36
N ARG A 37 8.79 9.11 1.97
CA ARG A 37 8.67 9.06 3.43
C ARG A 37 9.81 8.29 4.10
N ARG A 38 10.29 7.25 3.46
CA ARG A 38 11.37 6.39 3.96
C ARG A 38 12.50 6.28 2.96
N TYR A 39 12.18 6.13 1.67
CA TYR A 39 13.12 5.85 0.61
C TYR A 39 12.78 6.66 -0.63
N GLY A 40 13.80 6.94 -1.45
CA GLY A 40 13.66 7.70 -2.70
C GLY A 40 13.85 9.20 -2.51
N SER A 41 14.79 9.78 -3.25
CA SER A 41 15.05 11.21 -3.33
C SER A 41 15.84 11.52 -4.59
N GLY A 42 15.55 12.65 -5.24
CA GLY A 42 16.27 13.13 -6.43
C GLY A 42 15.82 14.51 -6.86
N GLN A 43 16.38 15.01 -7.97
CA GLN A 43 16.02 16.30 -8.51
C GLN A 43 14.86 16.23 -9.49
N VAL A 44 14.13 17.33 -9.63
CA VAL A 44 13.07 17.50 -10.62
C VAL A 44 13.21 18.87 -11.30
N LEU A 45 12.83 18.94 -12.57
CA LEU A 45 12.71 20.21 -13.29
C LEU A 45 11.56 21.06 -12.73
N ALA A 46 10.43 20.40 -12.45
CA ALA A 46 9.25 21.04 -11.88
C ALA A 46 8.32 19.99 -11.23
N VAL A 47 7.55 20.46 -10.24
CA VAL A 47 6.34 19.78 -9.76
C VAL A 47 5.14 20.49 -10.35
N VAL A 48 4.25 19.75 -11.02
CA VAL A 48 3.07 20.30 -11.70
C VAL A 48 1.81 19.65 -11.14
N ALA A 49 0.81 20.45 -10.80
CA ALA A 49 -0.43 19.99 -10.21
C ALA A 49 -1.66 20.36 -11.07
N PRO A 50 -2.03 19.54 -12.08
CA PRO A 50 -3.20 19.78 -12.90
C PRO A 50 -4.49 19.77 -12.07
N GLY A 51 -5.47 20.60 -12.43
CA GLY A 51 -6.76 20.73 -11.75
C GLY A 51 -7.91 20.08 -12.50
N SER A 52 -7.69 19.61 -13.74
CA SER A 52 -8.64 18.85 -14.54
C SER A 52 -7.94 17.72 -15.31
N LEU A 53 -8.70 16.73 -15.77
CA LEU A 53 -8.16 15.64 -16.60
C LEU A 53 -7.62 16.18 -17.94
N VAL A 54 -8.23 17.22 -18.48
CA VAL A 54 -7.75 17.89 -19.70
C VAL A 54 -6.41 18.58 -19.45
N GLU A 55 -6.26 19.30 -18.33
CA GLU A 55 -4.95 19.87 -17.94
C GLU A 55 -3.89 18.77 -17.76
N GLN A 56 -4.24 17.64 -17.14
CA GLN A 56 -3.33 16.49 -16.98
C GLN A 56 -2.84 15.98 -18.35
N TRP A 57 -3.74 15.87 -19.32
CA TRP A 57 -3.41 15.48 -20.70
C TRP A 57 -2.48 16.50 -21.38
N GLN A 58 -2.79 17.78 -21.29
CA GLN A 58 -1.97 18.86 -21.88
C GLN A 58 -0.56 18.96 -21.25
N VAL A 59 -0.46 18.71 -19.93
CA VAL A 59 0.82 18.60 -19.23
C VAL A 59 1.63 17.43 -19.77
N LEU A 60 0.99 16.26 -19.98
CA LEU A 60 1.65 15.09 -20.59
C LEU A 60 2.12 15.37 -22.02
N GLN A 61 1.28 15.97 -22.85
CA GLN A 61 1.67 16.38 -24.23
C GLN A 61 2.90 17.27 -24.20
N THR A 62 2.92 18.25 -23.30
CA THR A 62 4.05 19.18 -23.13
C THR A 62 5.31 18.45 -22.68
N ALA A 63 5.20 17.51 -21.71
CA ALA A 63 6.32 16.75 -21.20
C ALA A 63 6.92 15.81 -22.26
N VAL A 64 6.08 15.09 -23.00
CA VAL A 64 6.52 14.17 -24.09
C VAL A 64 7.16 14.96 -25.23
N GLN A 65 6.57 16.10 -25.66
CA GLN A 65 7.15 16.97 -26.68
C GLN A 65 8.50 17.56 -26.28
N ALA A 66 8.70 17.80 -24.98
CA ALA A 66 9.95 18.31 -24.42
C ALA A 66 10.94 17.19 -24.05
N ASP A 67 10.64 15.95 -24.38
CA ASP A 67 11.43 14.76 -24.04
C ASP A 67 11.78 14.69 -22.52
N CYS A 68 10.79 14.95 -21.68
CA CYS A 68 10.92 14.85 -20.22
C CYS A 68 10.39 13.52 -19.71
N ILE A 69 11.00 13.04 -18.64
CA ILE A 69 10.47 11.92 -17.81
C ILE A 69 9.30 12.44 -16.98
N VAL A 70 8.23 11.65 -16.87
CA VAL A 70 7.09 11.99 -16.01
C VAL A 70 6.97 10.98 -14.87
N ILE A 71 6.94 11.47 -13.63
CA ILE A 71 6.64 10.69 -12.44
C ILE A 71 5.27 11.13 -11.91
N MET A 72 4.32 10.18 -11.85
CA MET A 72 3.00 10.44 -11.29
C MET A 72 3.02 10.30 -9.77
N GLN A 73 2.44 11.27 -9.07
CA GLN A 73 2.39 11.24 -7.61
C GLN A 73 1.02 11.67 -7.09
N ALA A 74 0.41 10.81 -6.26
CA ALA A 74 -0.78 11.17 -5.48
C ALA A 74 -0.38 11.61 -4.06
N ALA A 75 -0.62 10.78 -3.05
CA ALA A 75 -0.38 11.12 -1.64
C ALA A 75 1.07 10.91 -1.16
N ASN A 76 1.92 10.27 -1.96
CA ASN A 76 3.30 9.90 -1.62
C ASN A 76 3.40 9.12 -0.29
N THR A 77 2.49 8.17 -0.07
CA THR A 77 2.43 7.35 1.15
C THR A 77 3.29 6.09 1.09
N GLY A 78 3.79 5.73 -0.10
CA GLY A 78 4.62 4.55 -0.30
C GLY A 78 5.95 4.61 0.46
N LEU A 79 6.40 3.47 0.97
CA LEU A 79 7.62 3.37 1.77
C LEU A 79 8.88 3.12 0.94
N THR A 80 8.73 2.73 -0.31
CA THR A 80 9.81 2.29 -1.21
C THR A 80 10.24 3.37 -2.23
N GLY A 81 9.66 4.58 -2.14
CA GLY A 81 9.97 5.69 -3.05
C GLY A 81 9.37 5.56 -4.46
N GLY A 82 8.36 4.72 -4.66
CA GLY A 82 7.80 4.40 -5.98
C GLY A 82 7.11 5.55 -6.72
N SER A 83 6.94 6.72 -6.10
CA SER A 83 6.38 7.92 -6.71
C SER A 83 7.29 9.15 -6.57
N THR A 84 8.59 8.93 -6.38
CA THR A 84 9.61 9.98 -6.28
C THR A 84 10.75 9.70 -7.27
N PRO A 85 11.54 10.71 -7.67
CA PRO A 85 12.81 10.45 -8.33
C PRO A 85 13.79 9.73 -7.39
N PHE A 86 14.81 9.11 -7.97
CA PHE A 86 15.87 8.43 -7.22
C PHE A 86 17.23 8.77 -7.82
N GLY A 87 18.02 9.61 -7.11
CA GLY A 87 19.28 10.15 -7.60
C GLY A 87 19.08 11.22 -8.66
N ASP A 88 20.19 11.65 -9.28
CA ASP A 88 20.25 12.78 -10.22
C ASP A 88 20.83 12.35 -11.59
N ASP A 89 20.96 11.03 -11.81
CA ASP A 89 21.60 10.40 -12.97
C ASP A 89 20.61 9.99 -14.06
N TYR A 90 19.48 10.70 -14.18
CA TYR A 90 18.55 10.54 -15.29
C TYR A 90 19.11 11.16 -16.59
N ASP A 91 18.86 10.51 -17.71
CA ASP A 91 19.29 10.99 -19.03
C ASP A 91 18.47 12.18 -19.55
N ARG A 92 17.32 12.46 -18.94
CA ARG A 92 16.37 13.51 -19.30
C ARG A 92 15.84 14.24 -18.06
N PRO A 93 15.34 15.50 -18.19
CA PRO A 93 14.70 16.19 -17.08
C PRO A 93 13.46 15.47 -16.59
N VAL A 94 13.23 15.54 -15.28
CA VAL A 94 12.09 14.90 -14.61
C VAL A 94 11.02 15.93 -14.28
N ILE A 95 9.79 15.71 -14.71
CA ILE A 95 8.58 16.43 -14.27
C ILE A 95 7.82 15.52 -13.32
N LEU A 96 7.59 15.98 -12.09
CA LEU A 96 6.74 15.28 -11.14
C LEU A 96 5.32 15.83 -11.25
N MET A 97 4.36 14.98 -11.59
CA MET A 97 2.96 15.37 -11.76
C MET A 97 2.13 14.97 -10.53
N SER A 98 1.71 15.95 -9.76
CA SER A 98 0.86 15.74 -8.58
C SER A 98 -0.60 15.65 -8.97
N THR A 99 -1.25 14.52 -8.66
CA THR A 99 -2.65 14.25 -9.01
C THR A 99 -3.64 14.65 -7.90
N ARG A 100 -3.18 15.24 -6.80
CA ARG A 100 -4.00 15.50 -5.60
C ARG A 100 -5.25 16.34 -5.86
N ARG A 101 -5.24 17.21 -6.88
CA ARG A 101 -6.39 18.05 -7.25
C ARG A 101 -7.48 17.27 -8.00
N LEU A 102 -7.17 16.10 -8.54
CA LEU A 102 -8.05 15.27 -9.36
C LEU A 102 -8.75 14.19 -8.50
N ALA A 103 -9.45 14.58 -7.45
CA ALA A 103 -9.96 13.69 -6.40
C ALA A 103 -11.43 13.26 -6.60
N GLY A 104 -11.92 13.21 -7.86
CA GLY A 104 -13.28 12.79 -8.20
C GLY A 104 -13.52 11.29 -7.95
N ILE A 105 -14.71 10.96 -7.44
CA ILE A 105 -15.24 9.61 -7.33
C ILE A 105 -16.65 9.62 -7.87
N GLN A 106 -16.98 8.67 -8.75
CA GLN A 106 -18.30 8.54 -9.37
C GLN A 106 -18.86 7.16 -9.02
N VAL A 107 -19.91 7.16 -8.22
CA VAL A 107 -20.60 5.92 -7.84
C VAL A 107 -21.58 5.55 -8.97
N ILE A 108 -21.44 4.37 -9.53
CA ILE A 108 -22.23 3.87 -10.65
C ILE A 108 -22.90 2.53 -10.31
N ASN A 109 -23.85 2.10 -11.15
CA ASN A 109 -24.53 0.82 -11.01
C ASN A 109 -25.13 0.61 -9.59
N ASN A 110 -25.80 1.63 -9.06
CA ASN A 110 -26.41 1.61 -7.71
C ASN A 110 -25.40 1.23 -6.60
N GLY A 111 -24.20 1.77 -6.68
CA GLY A 111 -23.15 1.52 -5.70
C GLY A 111 -22.32 0.27 -5.96
N LYS A 112 -22.68 -0.59 -6.91
CA LYS A 112 -21.93 -1.84 -7.18
C LYS A 112 -20.56 -1.61 -7.79
N GLN A 113 -20.37 -0.47 -8.45
CA GLN A 113 -19.08 -0.07 -9.00
C GLN A 113 -18.81 1.41 -8.77
N VAL A 114 -17.55 1.78 -8.89
CA VAL A 114 -17.08 3.15 -8.81
C VAL A 114 -16.08 3.45 -9.92
N ILE A 115 -16.06 4.70 -10.37
CA ILE A 115 -14.97 5.25 -11.18
C ILE A 115 -14.20 6.23 -10.31
N CYS A 116 -12.90 6.00 -10.15
CA CYS A 116 -12.01 6.82 -9.33
C CYS A 116 -11.02 7.58 -10.20
N LEU A 117 -10.93 8.89 -10.01
CA LEU A 117 -9.93 9.76 -10.65
C LEU A 117 -8.58 9.71 -9.89
N PRO A 118 -7.48 10.22 -10.47
CA PRO A 118 -6.11 9.95 -10.01
C PRO A 118 -5.79 10.34 -8.57
N GLY A 119 -6.43 11.38 -8.04
CA GLY A 119 -6.26 11.86 -6.67
C GLY A 119 -7.31 11.33 -5.68
N ALA A 120 -8.23 10.45 -6.11
CA ALA A 120 -9.22 9.84 -5.22
C ALA A 120 -8.55 9.03 -4.12
N THR A 121 -8.93 9.28 -2.85
CA THR A 121 -8.38 8.57 -1.69
C THR A 121 -9.30 7.44 -1.25
N LEU A 122 -8.73 6.41 -0.63
CA LEU A 122 -9.51 5.29 -0.06
C LEU A 122 -10.46 5.76 1.05
N ASP A 123 -10.02 6.68 1.93
CA ASP A 123 -10.88 7.26 2.98
C ASP A 123 -12.11 7.99 2.38
N LYS A 124 -11.92 8.74 1.28
CA LYS A 124 -13.04 9.36 0.56
C LYS A 124 -13.95 8.31 -0.06
N LEU A 125 -13.39 7.27 -0.67
CA LEU A 125 -14.15 6.18 -1.28
C LEU A 125 -15.01 5.43 -0.25
N GLU A 126 -14.48 5.13 0.93
CA GLU A 126 -15.24 4.52 2.03
C GLU A 126 -16.47 5.37 2.42
N LYS A 127 -16.29 6.70 2.49
CA LYS A 127 -17.38 7.64 2.82
C LYS A 127 -18.44 7.71 1.73
N GLU A 128 -18.03 7.74 0.47
CA GLU A 128 -18.96 7.77 -0.69
C GLU A 128 -19.76 6.45 -0.82
N LEU A 129 -19.21 5.32 -0.37
CA LEU A 129 -19.88 4.01 -0.42
C LEU A 129 -20.79 3.73 0.79
N ALA A 130 -20.57 4.40 1.92
CA ALA A 130 -21.33 4.18 3.15
C ALA A 130 -22.87 4.31 2.97
N PRO A 131 -23.41 5.30 2.22
CA PRO A 131 -24.86 5.40 1.97
C PRO A 131 -25.45 4.21 1.22
N PHE A 132 -24.64 3.46 0.48
CA PHE A 132 -25.04 2.27 -0.29
C PHE A 132 -24.87 0.98 0.51
N ASN A 133 -24.46 1.05 1.78
CA ASN A 133 -24.07 -0.11 2.60
C ASN A 133 -23.00 -0.98 1.92
N ARG A 134 -22.04 -0.32 1.27
CA ARG A 134 -20.96 -0.99 0.53
C ARG A 134 -19.58 -0.54 1.02
N GLU A 135 -18.59 -1.33 0.68
CA GLU A 135 -17.19 -1.14 1.04
C GLU A 135 -16.31 -1.14 -0.21
N PRO A 136 -15.11 -0.51 -0.17
CA PRO A 136 -14.19 -0.50 -1.30
C PRO A 136 -13.61 -1.90 -1.58
N HIS A 137 -13.00 -2.04 -2.76
CA HIS A 137 -12.30 -3.24 -3.22
C HIS A 137 -11.17 -3.68 -2.28
N SER A 138 -10.52 -2.74 -1.62
CA SER A 138 -9.40 -3.00 -0.71
C SER A 138 -9.42 -2.00 0.45
N VAL A 139 -8.96 -2.46 1.61
CA VAL A 139 -8.64 -1.62 2.77
C VAL A 139 -7.18 -1.89 3.09
N ILE A 140 -6.32 -0.92 2.77
CA ILE A 140 -4.88 -0.98 3.06
C ILE A 140 -4.54 -0.11 4.27
N GLY A 141 -3.50 -0.48 5.01
CA GLY A 141 -3.11 0.25 6.23
C GLY A 141 -2.83 1.74 6.00
N SER A 142 -2.41 2.13 4.79
CA SER A 142 -2.19 3.52 4.41
C SER A 142 -3.46 4.31 4.07
N SER A 143 -4.66 3.72 4.11
CA SER A 143 -5.93 4.43 3.88
C SER A 143 -6.06 5.63 4.81
N CYS A 144 -5.76 5.45 6.09
CA CYS A 144 -5.84 6.50 7.12
C CYS A 144 -4.82 7.64 6.95
N ILE A 145 -3.78 7.47 6.13
CA ILE A 145 -2.80 8.52 5.82
C ILE A 145 -2.99 9.12 4.42
N GLY A 146 -4.12 8.84 3.78
CA GLY A 146 -4.53 9.44 2.53
C GLY A 146 -4.07 8.70 1.27
N ALA A 147 -3.79 7.41 1.34
CA ALA A 147 -3.44 6.61 0.16
C ALA A 147 -4.50 6.72 -0.94
N SER A 148 -4.05 6.85 -2.18
CA SER A 148 -4.93 6.94 -3.34
C SER A 148 -5.37 5.55 -3.83
N VAL A 149 -6.59 5.49 -4.38
CA VAL A 149 -7.13 4.30 -5.02
C VAL A 149 -6.24 3.86 -6.18
N LEU A 150 -5.87 4.78 -7.06
CA LEU A 150 -5.04 4.49 -8.23
C LEU A 150 -3.63 4.02 -7.84
N GLY A 151 -3.06 4.59 -6.78
CA GLY A 151 -1.79 4.12 -6.25
C GLY A 151 -1.86 2.66 -5.80
N GLY A 152 -2.98 2.25 -5.20
CA GLY A 152 -3.26 0.86 -4.86
C GLY A 152 -3.28 -0.04 -6.10
N VAL A 153 -4.05 0.32 -7.13
CA VAL A 153 -4.17 -0.44 -8.39
C VAL A 153 -2.83 -0.53 -9.13
N CYS A 154 -2.14 0.60 -9.30
CA CYS A 154 -0.85 0.62 -10.02
C CYS A 154 0.24 -0.23 -9.35
N ASN A 155 0.07 -0.59 -8.09
CA ASN A 155 1.03 -1.37 -7.32
C ASN A 155 0.50 -2.73 -6.85
N ASN A 156 -0.65 -3.19 -7.34
CA ASN A 156 -1.30 -4.42 -6.90
C ASN A 156 -1.36 -4.53 -5.37
N SER A 157 -1.62 -3.39 -4.71
CA SER A 157 -1.61 -3.31 -3.24
C SER A 157 -2.66 -4.25 -2.65
N GLY A 158 -2.24 -5.02 -1.68
CA GLY A 158 -3.13 -5.91 -0.95
C GLY A 158 -3.70 -5.27 0.31
N GLY A 159 -4.26 -6.11 1.16
CA GLY A 159 -4.79 -5.73 2.47
C GLY A 159 -5.40 -6.93 3.18
N ALA A 160 -6.00 -6.66 4.34
CA ALA A 160 -6.54 -7.69 5.22
C ALA A 160 -7.75 -8.47 4.64
N LEU A 161 -8.40 -7.98 3.57
CA LEU A 161 -9.66 -8.51 3.08
C LEU A 161 -9.46 -9.72 2.16
N VAL A 162 -9.60 -10.90 2.72
CA VAL A 162 -9.25 -12.17 2.07
C VAL A 162 -10.15 -12.52 0.88
N ARG A 163 -11.37 -12.01 0.84
CA ARG A 163 -12.34 -12.34 -0.24
C ARG A 163 -12.09 -11.58 -1.55
N ARG A 164 -11.29 -10.50 -1.53
CA ARG A 164 -11.26 -9.48 -2.59
C ARG A 164 -9.94 -9.42 -3.36
N GLY A 165 -8.88 -10.02 -2.82
CA GLY A 165 -7.56 -10.00 -3.42
C GLY A 165 -6.86 -8.63 -3.39
N PRO A 166 -5.88 -8.42 -4.26
CA PRO A 166 -5.21 -7.13 -4.42
C PRO A 166 -6.12 -6.08 -5.07
N ALA A 167 -5.72 -4.82 -4.99
CA ALA A 167 -6.34 -3.73 -5.75
C ALA A 167 -6.07 -3.95 -7.24
N TYR A 168 -7.04 -4.52 -7.95
CA TYR A 168 -6.93 -4.95 -9.34
C TYR A 168 -8.13 -4.55 -10.16
N THR A 169 -7.89 -4.17 -11.40
CA THR A 169 -8.93 -3.97 -12.42
C THR A 169 -8.33 -4.05 -13.82
N GLU A 170 -9.11 -4.52 -14.77
CA GLU A 170 -8.82 -4.46 -16.20
C GLU A 170 -9.49 -3.25 -16.88
N LEU A 171 -10.24 -2.46 -16.11
CA LEU A 171 -11.01 -1.33 -16.60
C LEU A 171 -10.33 -0.01 -16.22
N ALA A 172 -9.54 0.55 -17.14
CA ALA A 172 -8.80 1.78 -16.93
C ALA A 172 -8.87 2.72 -18.14
N LEU A 173 -8.77 4.02 -17.88
CA LEU A 173 -8.47 5.07 -18.84
C LEU A 173 -7.05 5.57 -18.55
N TYR A 174 -6.12 5.40 -19.49
CA TYR A 174 -4.73 5.75 -19.28
C TYR A 174 -4.05 6.26 -20.55
N ALA A 175 -2.96 6.99 -20.39
CA ALA A 175 -2.08 7.36 -21.49
C ALA A 175 -0.77 6.60 -21.41
N ARG A 176 -0.22 6.29 -22.60
CA ARG A 176 1.11 5.70 -22.79
C ARG A 176 1.84 6.38 -23.93
N VAL A 177 3.15 6.21 -23.97
CA VAL A 177 3.96 6.57 -25.15
C VAL A 177 4.26 5.27 -25.90
N ASN A 178 3.82 5.19 -27.16
CA ASN A 178 4.01 4.01 -27.99
C ASN A 178 5.46 3.90 -28.52
N ASP A 179 5.77 2.80 -29.24
CA ASP A 179 7.09 2.54 -29.83
C ASP A 179 7.57 3.65 -30.78
N SER A 180 6.65 4.39 -31.39
CA SER A 180 6.95 5.51 -32.28
C SER A 180 7.17 6.84 -31.52
N GLY A 181 7.12 6.83 -30.17
CA GLY A 181 7.24 8.01 -29.34
C GLY A 181 6.00 8.90 -29.30
N GLN A 182 4.85 8.42 -29.76
CA GLN A 182 3.59 9.16 -29.77
C GLN A 182 2.80 8.89 -28.49
N LEU A 183 2.24 9.97 -27.93
CA LEU A 183 1.34 9.88 -26.78
C LEU A 183 -0.06 9.43 -27.24
N GLU A 184 -0.54 8.37 -26.65
CA GLU A 184 -1.87 7.76 -26.91
C GLU A 184 -2.71 7.78 -25.64
N LEU A 185 -4.01 8.11 -25.77
CA LEU A 185 -5.02 7.89 -24.72
C LEU A 185 -5.76 6.59 -25.05
N VAL A 186 -5.71 5.63 -24.12
CA VAL A 186 -6.35 4.31 -24.24
C VAL A 186 -7.56 4.28 -23.32
N ASN A 187 -8.75 4.08 -23.90
CA ASN A 187 -10.01 3.99 -23.14
C ASN A 187 -10.47 2.53 -23.05
N HIS A 188 -10.04 1.85 -21.99
CA HIS A 188 -10.57 0.54 -21.57
C HIS A 188 -11.40 0.65 -20.28
N LEU A 189 -11.87 1.84 -19.93
CA LEU A 189 -12.69 2.07 -18.74
C LEU A 189 -14.07 1.37 -18.81
N GLY A 190 -14.47 0.94 -20.01
CA GLY A 190 -15.80 0.38 -20.25
C GLY A 190 -16.91 1.43 -20.18
N VAL A 191 -16.61 2.67 -20.60
CA VAL A 191 -17.57 3.77 -20.73
C VAL A 191 -17.37 4.43 -22.09
N ASN A 192 -18.45 4.60 -22.84
CA ASN A 192 -18.44 5.31 -24.11
C ASN A 192 -18.40 6.83 -23.88
N LEU A 193 -17.23 7.43 -24.10
CA LEU A 193 -16.97 8.84 -23.82
C LEU A 193 -16.65 9.67 -25.07
N GLY A 194 -16.79 9.09 -26.28
CA GLY A 194 -16.39 9.72 -27.54
C GLY A 194 -15.05 9.19 -28.05
N SER A 195 -14.42 9.92 -28.98
CA SER A 195 -13.22 9.45 -29.69
C SER A 195 -11.99 10.35 -29.54
N MET A 196 -12.17 11.63 -29.22
CA MET A 196 -11.07 12.57 -29.06
C MET A 196 -10.62 12.65 -27.60
N PRO A 197 -9.31 12.70 -27.30
CA PRO A 197 -8.81 12.69 -25.93
C PRO A 197 -9.46 13.76 -25.03
N GLU A 198 -9.51 14.99 -25.48
CA GLU A 198 -10.08 16.10 -24.70
C GLU A 198 -11.58 15.94 -24.46
N GLU A 199 -12.31 15.40 -25.42
CA GLU A 199 -13.75 15.06 -25.28
C GLU A 199 -13.94 13.96 -24.24
N ILE A 200 -13.19 12.85 -24.37
CA ILE A 200 -13.25 11.71 -23.44
C ILE A 200 -13.01 12.19 -22.01
N LEU A 201 -11.94 12.95 -21.80
CA LEU A 201 -11.53 13.43 -20.48
C LEU A 201 -12.52 14.42 -19.88
N SER A 202 -13.01 15.37 -20.70
CA SER A 202 -13.99 16.36 -20.26
C SER A 202 -15.33 15.70 -19.91
N ARG A 203 -15.82 14.79 -20.75
CA ARG A 203 -17.07 14.05 -20.48
C ARG A 203 -16.97 13.18 -19.24
N LEU A 204 -15.84 12.49 -19.04
CA LEU A 204 -15.62 11.70 -17.84
C LEU A 204 -15.63 12.56 -16.58
N GLU A 205 -14.82 13.63 -16.56
CA GLU A 205 -14.70 14.49 -15.39
C GLU A 205 -16.03 15.14 -14.99
N ASN A 206 -16.82 15.61 -15.98
CA ASN A 206 -18.10 16.26 -15.78
C ASN A 206 -19.29 15.27 -15.70
N GLN A 207 -19.04 13.96 -15.68
CA GLN A 207 -20.06 12.89 -15.63
C GLN A 207 -21.09 13.00 -16.78
N GLN A 208 -20.65 13.42 -17.95
CA GLN A 208 -21.48 13.61 -19.13
C GLN A 208 -21.63 12.30 -19.93
N TYR A 209 -22.10 11.26 -19.26
CA TYR A 209 -22.44 9.95 -19.83
C TYR A 209 -23.67 9.38 -19.12
N GLN A 210 -24.39 8.50 -19.79
CA GLN A 210 -25.62 7.87 -19.31
C GLN A 210 -25.37 6.41 -18.92
N VAL A 211 -26.34 5.77 -18.26
CA VAL A 211 -26.24 4.34 -17.89
C VAL A 211 -25.99 3.46 -19.12
N ASN A 212 -26.58 3.80 -20.28
CA ASN A 212 -26.39 3.06 -21.53
C ASN A 212 -24.98 3.22 -22.14
N ASP A 213 -24.22 4.24 -21.72
CA ASP A 213 -22.82 4.41 -22.13
C ASP A 213 -21.88 3.51 -21.34
N ILE A 214 -22.33 2.93 -20.21
CA ILE A 214 -21.55 2.02 -19.38
C ILE A 214 -21.65 0.62 -19.97
N LEU A 215 -20.54 0.12 -20.50
CA LEU A 215 -20.45 -1.20 -21.10
C LEU A 215 -20.29 -2.26 -20.01
N HIS A 216 -20.98 -3.37 -20.18
CA HIS A 216 -20.87 -4.56 -19.35
C HIS A 216 -20.20 -5.67 -20.19
N ASP A 217 -18.88 -5.56 -20.39
CA ASP A 217 -18.13 -6.60 -21.08
C ASP A 217 -17.80 -7.72 -20.07
N SER A 218 -18.22 -8.95 -20.38
CA SER A 218 -17.90 -10.14 -19.56
C SER A 218 -16.45 -10.59 -19.68
N LYS A 219 -15.65 -9.97 -20.56
CA LYS A 219 -14.24 -10.32 -20.79
C LYS A 219 -13.28 -9.53 -19.91
N CYS A 220 -13.72 -8.36 -19.41
CA CYS A 220 -12.89 -7.49 -18.55
C CYS A 220 -13.51 -7.37 -17.17
N CYS A 221 -12.70 -7.51 -16.12
CA CYS A 221 -13.16 -7.48 -14.74
C CYS A 221 -12.70 -6.20 -14.00
N ALA A 222 -13.59 -5.75 -13.10
CA ALA A 222 -13.36 -4.58 -12.24
C ALA A 222 -12.80 -4.96 -10.84
N SER A 223 -12.44 -6.23 -10.65
CA SER A 223 -11.81 -6.79 -9.44
C SER A 223 -11.15 -8.13 -9.77
N ASP A 224 -10.24 -8.60 -8.92
CA ASP A 224 -9.64 -9.93 -9.06
C ASP A 224 -10.71 -11.02 -8.90
N GLN A 225 -10.82 -11.91 -9.88
CA GLN A 225 -11.80 -12.99 -9.92
C GLN A 225 -11.21 -14.36 -9.52
N HIS A 226 -9.90 -14.47 -9.38
CA HIS A 226 -9.19 -15.74 -9.15
C HIS A 226 -8.69 -15.90 -7.71
N TYR A 227 -8.42 -14.79 -7.03
CA TYR A 227 -7.77 -14.80 -5.73
C TYR A 227 -8.53 -15.62 -4.65
N ALA A 228 -9.85 -15.54 -4.62
CA ALA A 228 -10.65 -16.30 -3.66
C ALA A 228 -10.48 -17.82 -3.83
N HIS A 229 -10.25 -18.28 -5.06
CA HIS A 229 -9.89 -19.67 -5.34
C HIS A 229 -8.43 -19.94 -4.95
N ASP A 230 -7.50 -19.09 -5.40
CA ASP A 230 -6.07 -19.31 -5.17
C ASP A 230 -5.70 -19.42 -3.70
N VAL A 231 -6.30 -18.58 -2.84
CA VAL A 231 -5.99 -18.57 -1.40
C VAL A 231 -6.44 -19.87 -0.70
N THR A 232 -7.44 -20.58 -1.24
CA THR A 232 -7.91 -21.86 -0.70
C THR A 232 -7.02 -23.04 -1.06
N GLN A 233 -6.14 -22.89 -2.05
CA GLN A 233 -5.22 -23.93 -2.49
C GLN A 233 -4.02 -24.03 -1.53
N VAL A 234 -4.27 -24.42 -0.28
CA VAL A 234 -3.31 -24.34 0.84
C VAL A 234 -2.08 -25.24 0.72
N ASP A 235 -2.08 -26.17 -0.24
CA ASP A 235 -0.98 -27.11 -0.48
C ASP A 235 -0.06 -26.68 -1.64
N GLU A 236 -0.41 -25.60 -2.33
CA GLU A 236 0.37 -25.10 -3.44
C GLU A 236 1.71 -24.48 -3.01
N ASN A 237 2.75 -24.76 -3.79
CA ASN A 237 4.13 -24.34 -3.53
C ASN A 237 4.43 -22.91 -4.04
N THR A 238 3.43 -22.03 -4.04
CA THR A 238 3.53 -20.62 -4.47
C THR A 238 2.73 -19.75 -3.51
N PRO A 239 3.07 -18.46 -3.36
CA PRO A 239 2.25 -17.52 -2.62
C PRO A 239 0.85 -17.35 -3.23
N ALA A 240 -0.13 -16.96 -2.41
CA ALA A 240 -1.49 -16.70 -2.87
C ALA A 240 -1.60 -15.39 -3.67
N ARG A 241 -0.75 -14.43 -3.34
CA ARG A 241 -0.62 -13.14 -4.03
C ARG A 241 0.73 -12.51 -3.75
N PHE A 242 1.26 -11.75 -4.71
CA PHE A 242 2.46 -10.94 -4.58
C PHE A 242 2.49 -9.90 -5.70
N ASN A 243 3.30 -8.85 -5.55
CA ASN A 243 3.33 -7.70 -6.45
C ASN A 243 3.65 -8.09 -7.91
N ALA A 244 4.61 -8.99 -8.12
CA ALA A 244 5.08 -9.39 -9.44
C ALA A 244 4.33 -10.60 -10.05
N ASP A 245 3.13 -10.94 -9.53
CA ASP A 245 2.32 -12.06 -10.04
C ASP A 245 1.89 -11.81 -11.50
N PRO A 246 2.39 -12.61 -12.46
CA PRO A 246 2.09 -12.39 -13.88
C PRO A 246 0.62 -12.42 -14.22
N SER A 247 -0.19 -13.15 -13.46
CA SER A 247 -1.64 -13.27 -13.67
C SER A 247 -2.41 -11.99 -13.30
N ARG A 248 -1.77 -11.07 -12.59
CA ARG A 248 -2.32 -9.81 -12.09
C ARG A 248 -1.61 -8.56 -12.61
N LEU A 249 -0.80 -8.71 -13.66
CA LEU A 249 -0.17 -7.60 -14.38
C LEU A 249 -0.98 -7.27 -15.62
N PHE A 250 -1.80 -6.23 -15.54
CA PHE A 250 -2.68 -5.84 -16.64
C PHE A 250 -2.80 -4.31 -16.73
N GLU A 251 -2.25 -3.72 -17.78
CA GLU A 251 -2.32 -2.27 -18.05
C GLU A 251 -2.03 -1.42 -16.80
N ALA A 252 -3.04 -0.72 -16.22
CA ALA A 252 -2.90 0.08 -15.02
C ALA A 252 -2.51 -0.76 -13.79
N SER A 253 -3.04 -2.00 -13.69
CA SER A 253 -2.79 -2.90 -12.57
C SER A 253 -1.34 -3.40 -12.59
N GLY A 254 -0.60 -3.10 -11.51
CA GLY A 254 0.82 -3.44 -11.39
C GLY A 254 1.75 -2.61 -12.27
N SER A 255 1.29 -1.50 -12.85
CA SER A 255 2.09 -0.64 -13.74
C SER A 255 3.21 0.13 -13.06
N ALA A 256 3.16 0.30 -11.74
CA ALA A 256 4.10 1.11 -10.95
C ALA A 256 4.35 2.52 -11.53
N GLY A 257 3.34 3.09 -12.21
CA GLY A 257 3.44 4.40 -12.85
C GLY A 257 4.09 4.40 -14.23
N LYS A 258 4.25 3.24 -14.89
CA LYS A 258 4.73 3.12 -16.28
C LYS A 258 3.68 3.53 -17.33
N VAL A 259 2.51 3.91 -16.89
CA VAL A 259 1.47 4.59 -17.66
C VAL A 259 0.90 5.73 -16.84
N CYS A 260 0.35 6.76 -17.48
CA CYS A 260 -0.37 7.82 -16.79
C CYS A 260 -1.85 7.48 -16.73
N VAL A 261 -2.34 7.07 -15.55
CA VAL A 261 -3.74 6.68 -15.36
C VAL A 261 -4.60 7.91 -15.09
N PHE A 262 -5.73 8.04 -15.81
CA PHE A 262 -6.74 9.09 -15.66
C PHE A 262 -7.96 8.64 -14.86
N ALA A 263 -8.30 7.37 -14.95
CA ALA A 263 -9.37 6.76 -14.16
C ALA A 263 -9.24 5.25 -14.10
N VAL A 264 -9.77 4.67 -13.03
CA VAL A 264 -10.02 3.23 -12.93
C VAL A 264 -11.48 3.00 -12.56
N ARG A 265 -12.07 1.91 -13.06
CA ARG A 265 -13.38 1.42 -12.65
C ARG A 265 -13.20 0.17 -11.83
N LEU A 266 -13.83 0.13 -10.64
CA LEU A 266 -13.65 -0.93 -9.65
C LEU A 266 -15.00 -1.43 -9.14
N ASP A 267 -15.07 -2.72 -8.83
CA ASP A 267 -16.17 -3.29 -8.06
C ASP A 267 -16.12 -2.80 -6.62
N THR A 268 -17.29 -2.76 -6.01
CA THR A 268 -17.48 -2.54 -4.58
C THR A 268 -18.16 -3.77 -3.98
N PHE A 269 -18.12 -3.90 -2.67
CA PHE A 269 -18.58 -5.10 -1.98
C PHE A 269 -19.61 -4.76 -0.91
N GLU A 270 -20.55 -5.65 -0.67
CA GLU A 270 -21.53 -5.48 0.39
C GLU A 270 -20.85 -5.51 1.76
N LYS A 271 -21.32 -4.64 2.65
CA LYS A 271 -20.89 -4.66 4.04
C LYS A 271 -21.55 -5.83 4.75
N ILE A 272 -20.73 -6.76 5.24
CA ILE A 272 -21.17 -8.02 5.81
C ILE A 272 -21.16 -7.96 7.33
N LEU A 273 -22.24 -8.40 7.96
CA LEU A 273 -22.31 -8.56 9.42
C LEU A 273 -21.38 -9.68 9.88
N SER A 274 -20.56 -9.39 10.88
CA SER A 274 -19.48 -10.27 11.30
C SER A 274 -19.19 -10.16 12.78
N GLN A 275 -18.56 -11.21 13.32
CA GLN A 275 -17.99 -11.21 14.66
C GLN A 275 -16.48 -11.46 14.60
N VAL A 276 -15.80 -11.13 15.67
CA VAL A 276 -14.34 -11.23 15.78
C VAL A 276 -13.97 -12.26 16.84
N PHE A 277 -13.14 -13.22 16.45
CA PHE A 277 -12.46 -14.12 17.39
C PHE A 277 -11.05 -13.59 17.65
N TYR A 278 -10.64 -13.69 18.91
CA TYR A 278 -9.25 -13.52 19.32
C TYR A 278 -8.69 -14.87 19.74
N VAL A 279 -7.57 -15.27 19.17
CA VAL A 279 -6.92 -16.56 19.44
C VAL A 279 -5.50 -16.28 19.93
N GLY A 280 -5.07 -17.02 20.96
CA GLY A 280 -3.68 -17.04 21.42
C GLY A 280 -3.14 -18.46 21.40
N THR A 281 -1.88 -18.65 20.96
CA THR A 281 -1.21 -19.95 20.95
C THR A 281 0.31 -19.80 21.13
N ASN A 282 0.96 -20.90 21.56
CA ASN A 282 2.41 -21.00 21.72
C ASN A 282 3.08 -21.87 20.65
N THR A 283 2.35 -22.30 19.61
CA THR A 283 2.92 -23.13 18.55
C THR A 283 2.45 -22.70 17.15
N GLN A 284 3.35 -22.74 16.19
CA GLN A 284 3.08 -22.47 14.78
C GLN A 284 2.22 -23.56 14.12
N ASP A 285 2.21 -24.77 14.66
CA ASP A 285 1.34 -25.85 14.18
C ASP A 285 -0.15 -25.50 14.34
N ASP A 286 -0.51 -24.84 15.46
CA ASP A 286 -1.88 -24.35 15.67
C ASP A 286 -2.26 -23.28 14.63
N LEU A 287 -1.32 -22.38 14.31
CA LEU A 287 -1.54 -21.38 13.27
C LEU A 287 -1.84 -22.05 11.92
N THR A 288 -1.03 -23.05 11.57
CA THR A 288 -1.20 -23.84 10.35
C THR A 288 -2.54 -24.59 10.32
N ALA A 289 -2.90 -25.25 11.42
CA ALA A 289 -4.16 -25.99 11.52
C ALA A 289 -5.38 -25.06 11.41
N ILE A 290 -5.37 -23.94 12.13
CA ILE A 290 -6.45 -22.94 12.11
C ILE A 290 -6.59 -22.34 10.71
N ARG A 291 -5.48 -21.92 10.09
CA ARG A 291 -5.51 -21.37 8.73
C ARG A 291 -6.10 -22.37 7.74
N ARG A 292 -5.62 -23.60 7.74
CA ARG A 292 -6.12 -24.66 6.85
C ARG A 292 -7.61 -24.87 7.04
N PHE A 293 -8.07 -25.01 8.27
CA PHE A 293 -9.51 -25.16 8.55
C PHE A 293 -10.33 -24.00 7.98
N LEU A 294 -9.93 -22.77 8.25
CA LEU A 294 -10.65 -21.57 7.81
C LEU A 294 -10.72 -21.43 6.30
N LEU A 295 -9.71 -21.90 5.57
CA LEU A 295 -9.63 -21.78 4.12
C LEU A 295 -10.25 -22.95 3.36
N THR A 296 -10.36 -24.15 3.97
CA THR A 296 -10.79 -25.37 3.25
C THR A 296 -12.10 -25.97 3.77
N ASN A 297 -12.54 -25.61 4.97
CA ASN A 297 -13.74 -26.24 5.58
C ASN A 297 -14.94 -25.30 5.68
N LEU A 298 -14.75 -23.99 5.50
CA LEU A 298 -15.85 -23.04 5.48
C LEU A 298 -16.45 -22.94 4.07
N ALA A 299 -17.76 -22.78 3.99
CA ALA A 299 -18.44 -22.53 2.71
C ALA A 299 -18.07 -21.17 2.11
N ARG A 300 -17.70 -20.22 2.94
CA ARG A 300 -17.25 -18.87 2.57
C ARG A 300 -15.93 -18.55 3.28
N LEU A 301 -15.04 -17.86 2.55
CA LEU A 301 -13.80 -17.37 3.16
C LEU A 301 -14.11 -16.43 4.33
N PRO A 302 -13.27 -16.40 5.38
CA PRO A 302 -13.29 -15.33 6.37
C PRO A 302 -13.21 -13.96 5.72
N ILE A 303 -13.68 -12.92 6.41
CA ILE A 303 -13.59 -11.54 5.90
C ILE A 303 -12.16 -11.04 6.02
N ALA A 304 -11.54 -11.25 7.19
CA ALA A 304 -10.15 -10.86 7.46
C ALA A 304 -9.54 -11.77 8.53
N GLY A 305 -8.22 -11.90 8.49
CA GLY A 305 -7.44 -12.56 9.54
C GLY A 305 -6.09 -11.87 9.67
N GLU A 306 -5.79 -11.41 10.89
CA GLU A 306 -4.55 -10.72 11.21
C GLU A 306 -3.74 -11.52 12.23
N TYR A 307 -2.43 -11.51 12.05
CA TYR A 307 -1.45 -12.13 12.93
C TYR A 307 -0.59 -11.08 13.60
N ILE A 308 -0.28 -11.29 14.89
CA ILE A 308 0.63 -10.46 15.67
C ILE A 308 1.45 -11.38 16.58
N HIS A 309 2.78 -11.34 16.47
CA HIS A 309 3.68 -11.99 17.44
C HIS A 309 3.79 -11.12 18.71
N ARG A 310 4.00 -11.75 19.88
CA ARG A 310 4.05 -11.05 21.19
C ARG A 310 5.03 -9.87 21.22
N VAL A 311 6.21 -9.99 20.62
CA VAL A 311 7.16 -8.86 20.54
C VAL A 311 6.56 -7.68 19.79
N ALA A 312 5.89 -7.93 18.67
CA ALA A 312 5.21 -6.90 17.90
C ALA A 312 4.01 -6.32 18.67
N TYR A 313 3.27 -7.16 19.40
CA TYR A 313 2.20 -6.73 20.30
C TYR A 313 2.72 -5.73 21.34
N ASP A 314 3.83 -6.05 22.01
CA ASP A 314 4.40 -5.21 23.08
C ASP A 314 4.92 -3.88 22.56
N ILE A 315 5.66 -3.90 21.46
CA ILE A 315 6.13 -2.67 20.80
C ILE A 315 4.92 -1.81 20.36
N GLY A 316 3.88 -2.42 19.80
CA GLY A 316 2.64 -1.73 19.45
C GLY A 316 1.90 -1.14 20.66
N ALA A 317 1.83 -1.88 21.77
CA ALA A 317 1.18 -1.44 23.00
C ALA A 317 1.90 -0.28 23.69
N GLU A 318 3.24 -0.23 23.60
CA GLU A 318 4.02 0.83 24.24
C GLU A 318 4.25 2.03 23.31
N TYR A 319 4.69 1.80 22.08
CA TYR A 319 5.14 2.85 21.15
C TYR A 319 4.07 3.27 20.12
N GLY A 320 2.97 2.53 20.03
CA GLY A 320 1.81 2.86 19.18
C GLY A 320 0.62 3.46 19.94
N LYS A 321 0.70 3.59 21.26
CA LYS A 321 -0.43 3.92 22.14
C LYS A 321 -1.06 5.27 21.84
N ASP A 322 -0.28 6.32 21.64
CA ASP A 322 -0.77 7.67 21.32
C ASP A 322 -1.50 7.68 19.96
N THR A 323 -0.96 7.00 18.96
CA THR A 323 -1.60 6.84 17.65
C THR A 323 -2.91 6.06 17.76
N PHE A 324 -2.91 4.96 18.50
CA PHE A 324 -4.12 4.18 18.79
C PHE A 324 -5.21 5.06 19.41
N MET A 325 -4.90 5.77 20.51
CA MET A 325 -5.86 6.61 21.23
C MET A 325 -6.32 7.81 20.39
N PHE A 326 -5.43 8.36 19.56
CA PHE A 326 -5.79 9.42 18.63
C PHE A 326 -6.84 8.95 17.62
N ILE A 327 -6.60 7.78 17.00
CA ILE A 327 -7.53 7.19 16.02
C ILE A 327 -8.86 6.82 16.70
N GLU A 328 -8.81 6.23 17.89
CA GLU A 328 -10.00 5.85 18.64
C GLU A 328 -10.89 7.07 18.96
N LYS A 329 -10.28 8.19 19.34
CA LYS A 329 -11.00 9.40 19.74
C LYS A 329 -11.44 10.28 18.58
N PHE A 330 -10.62 10.42 17.56
CA PHE A 330 -10.81 11.41 16.48
C PHE A 330 -11.10 10.79 15.11
N GLY A 331 -10.98 9.47 14.98
CA GLY A 331 -11.14 8.74 13.74
C GLY A 331 -9.93 8.86 12.80
N THR A 332 -9.89 8.01 11.78
CA THR A 332 -8.81 7.95 10.78
C THR A 332 -8.71 9.19 9.91
N ALA A 333 -9.83 9.87 9.65
CA ALA A 333 -9.88 11.06 8.80
C ALA A 333 -8.98 12.23 9.25
N LYS A 334 -8.67 12.31 10.56
CA LYS A 334 -7.81 13.38 11.12
C LYS A 334 -6.33 13.01 11.17
N VAL A 335 -5.98 11.75 10.92
CA VAL A 335 -4.59 11.26 10.96
C VAL A 335 -3.67 11.98 9.97
N PRO A 336 -4.06 12.24 8.70
CA PRO A 336 -3.20 12.97 7.77
C PRO A 336 -2.85 14.38 8.25
N ALA A 337 -3.81 15.10 8.83
CA ALA A 337 -3.58 16.44 9.35
C ALA A 337 -2.67 16.43 10.59
N ALA A 338 -2.84 15.44 11.49
CA ALA A 338 -1.99 15.27 12.65
C ALA A 338 -0.54 14.95 12.26
N PHE A 339 -0.32 14.05 11.29
CA PHE A 339 1.01 13.74 10.78
C PHE A 339 1.65 14.92 10.07
N ALA A 340 0.91 15.66 9.23
CA ALA A 340 1.43 16.86 8.57
C ALA A 340 1.85 17.94 9.58
N MET A 341 1.13 18.07 10.70
CA MET A 341 1.52 18.97 11.78
C MET A 341 2.78 18.48 12.50
N LYS A 342 2.86 17.18 12.79
CA LYS A 342 4.07 16.56 13.37
C LYS A 342 5.27 16.77 12.47
N ASP A 343 5.16 16.50 11.16
CA ASP A 343 6.24 16.65 10.18
C ASP A 343 6.77 18.10 10.14
N LYS A 344 5.88 19.12 10.27
CA LYS A 344 6.29 20.53 10.35
C LYS A 344 7.09 20.82 11.63
N VAL A 345 6.63 20.30 12.78
CA VAL A 345 7.33 20.44 14.06
C VAL A 345 8.68 19.75 14.01
N ASP A 346 8.74 18.53 13.49
CA ASP A 346 9.98 17.76 13.33
C ASP A 346 10.98 18.48 12.43
N GLY A 347 10.52 19.03 11.29
CA GLY A 347 11.35 19.81 10.39
C GLY A 347 11.92 21.09 11.03
N TYR A 348 11.18 21.71 11.95
CA TYR A 348 11.68 22.84 12.72
C TYR A 348 12.72 22.40 13.76
N LEU A 349 12.41 21.33 14.51
CA LEU A 349 13.31 20.79 15.54
C LEU A 349 14.63 20.27 14.94
N GLU A 350 14.57 19.67 13.75
CA GLU A 350 15.77 19.20 13.04
C GLU A 350 16.70 20.36 12.64
N LYS A 351 16.15 21.51 12.20
CA LYS A 351 16.94 22.71 11.88
C LYS A 351 17.72 23.27 13.07
N ILE A 352 17.24 23.06 14.30
CA ILE A 352 17.91 23.48 15.54
C ILE A 352 18.67 22.33 16.21
N GLY A 353 18.91 21.21 15.49
CA GLY A 353 19.70 20.07 15.98
C GLY A 353 18.99 19.15 16.97
N MET A 354 17.66 19.26 17.12
CA MET A 354 16.85 18.48 18.08
C MET A 354 16.05 17.36 17.40
N LYS A 355 16.68 16.60 16.51
CA LYS A 355 16.03 15.50 15.77
C LYS A 355 15.48 14.44 16.73
N GLY A 356 14.19 14.04 16.56
CA GLY A 356 13.51 13.02 17.36
C GLY A 356 13.01 13.50 18.72
N LEU A 357 13.12 14.81 19.05
CA LEU A 357 12.63 15.34 20.33
C LEU A 357 11.11 15.23 20.46
N SER A 358 10.37 15.48 19.40
CA SER A 358 8.91 15.32 19.35
C SER A 358 8.48 13.90 19.73
N ASP A 359 9.15 12.88 19.20
CA ASP A 359 8.87 11.47 19.48
C ASP A 359 9.16 11.12 20.95
N LYS A 360 10.24 11.64 21.53
CA LYS A 360 10.55 11.47 22.95
C LYS A 360 9.51 12.10 23.86
N ILE A 361 9.03 13.30 23.51
CA ILE A 361 7.99 14.00 24.28
C ILE A 361 6.67 13.22 24.18
N LEU A 362 6.25 12.83 22.97
CA LEU A 362 5.04 12.06 22.76
C LEU A 362 5.09 10.72 23.50
N GLN A 363 6.25 10.04 23.48
CA GLN A 363 6.45 8.78 24.21
C GLN A 363 6.37 8.99 25.72
N LEU A 364 6.95 10.06 26.23
CA LEU A 364 6.84 10.40 27.64
C LEU A 364 5.39 10.65 28.07
N VAL A 365 4.66 11.43 27.27
CA VAL A 365 3.23 11.72 27.52
C VAL A 365 2.40 10.43 27.47
N SER A 366 2.69 9.53 26.49
CA SER A 366 1.95 8.28 26.31
C SER A 366 2.03 7.36 27.54
N LYS A 367 3.13 7.42 28.33
CA LYS A 367 3.28 6.65 29.57
C LYS A 367 2.26 7.02 30.65
N PHE A 368 1.78 8.25 30.65
CA PHE A 368 0.77 8.72 31.61
C PHE A 368 -0.68 8.47 31.14
N LEU A 369 -0.86 8.01 29.91
CA LEU A 369 -2.20 7.67 29.41
C LEU A 369 -2.68 6.33 29.99
N PRO A 370 -3.99 6.12 30.19
CA PRO A 370 -4.53 4.87 30.71
C PRO A 370 -4.27 3.69 29.76
N SER A 371 -4.44 2.46 30.26
CA SER A 371 -4.42 1.27 29.40
C SER A 371 -5.51 1.38 28.32
N HIS A 372 -5.13 1.15 27.07
CA HIS A 372 -6.00 1.31 25.90
C HIS A 372 -6.48 -0.04 25.33
N LEU A 373 -5.77 -1.11 25.67
CA LEU A 373 -6.11 -2.46 25.20
C LEU A 373 -7.07 -3.17 26.14
N PRO A 374 -7.99 -4.01 25.62
CA PRO A 374 -8.88 -4.81 26.41
C PRO A 374 -8.15 -5.75 27.39
N LYS A 375 -8.72 -5.94 28.57
CA LYS A 375 -8.13 -6.78 29.62
C LYS A 375 -7.84 -8.20 29.12
N ARG A 376 -8.81 -8.84 28.44
CA ARG A 376 -8.64 -10.20 27.92
C ARG A 376 -7.51 -10.31 26.88
N MET A 377 -7.27 -9.29 26.05
CA MET A 377 -6.14 -9.28 25.13
C MET A 377 -4.81 -9.28 25.89
N ASN A 378 -4.70 -8.48 26.96
CA ASN A 378 -3.49 -8.44 27.80
C ASN A 378 -3.29 -9.76 28.55
N GLU A 379 -4.35 -10.38 29.04
CA GLU A 379 -4.29 -11.73 29.67
C GLU A 379 -3.77 -12.77 28.65
N PHE A 380 -4.23 -12.73 27.40
CA PHE A 380 -3.75 -13.60 26.34
C PHE A 380 -2.29 -13.32 25.97
N ARG A 381 -1.91 -12.03 25.91
CA ARG A 381 -0.51 -11.62 25.68
C ARG A 381 0.43 -12.21 26.73
N ASP A 382 0.01 -12.29 27.99
CA ASP A 382 0.85 -12.83 29.06
C ASP A 382 1.02 -14.37 28.96
N LEU A 383 0.08 -15.06 28.32
CA LEU A 383 0.05 -16.52 28.20
C LEU A 383 0.63 -17.04 26.88
N TYR A 384 0.50 -16.27 25.78
CA TYR A 384 0.75 -16.78 24.44
C TYR A 384 1.75 -15.92 23.66
N GLU A 385 2.46 -16.54 22.71
CA GLU A 385 3.43 -15.88 21.83
C GLU A 385 2.81 -15.40 20.53
N HIS A 386 1.83 -16.14 20.03
CA HIS A 386 1.16 -15.88 18.75
C HIS A 386 -0.28 -15.47 18.98
N HIS A 387 -0.70 -14.40 18.32
CA HIS A 387 -2.04 -13.84 18.44
C HIS A 387 -2.70 -13.73 17.06
N LEU A 388 -3.96 -14.17 16.97
CA LEU A 388 -4.79 -14.02 15.78
C LEU A 388 -6.01 -13.17 16.06
N VAL A 389 -6.38 -12.32 15.12
CA VAL A 389 -7.62 -11.54 15.10
C VAL A 389 -8.39 -11.96 13.85
N LEU A 390 -9.47 -12.71 14.02
CA LEU A 390 -10.20 -13.33 12.92
C LEU A 390 -11.60 -12.72 12.80
N ARG A 391 -11.92 -12.11 11.66
CA ARG A 391 -13.25 -11.56 11.35
C ARG A 391 -14.03 -12.56 10.52
N ILE A 392 -15.08 -13.11 11.10
CA ILE A 392 -15.90 -14.19 10.55
C ILE A 392 -17.32 -13.68 10.30
N GLU A 393 -17.88 -13.99 9.14
CA GLU A 393 -19.28 -13.71 8.83
C GLU A 393 -20.22 -14.41 9.83
N ASN A 394 -21.31 -13.74 10.24
CA ASN A 394 -22.20 -14.26 11.28
C ASN A 394 -22.69 -15.69 11.02
N GLN A 395 -22.89 -16.06 9.77
CA GLN A 395 -23.37 -17.39 9.39
C GLN A 395 -22.37 -18.53 9.68
N ASP A 396 -21.07 -18.20 9.73
CA ASP A 396 -19.98 -19.18 9.91
C ASP A 396 -19.42 -19.16 11.33
N VAL A 397 -19.90 -18.26 12.21
CA VAL A 397 -19.40 -18.07 13.58
C VAL A 397 -19.52 -19.34 14.42
N GLU A 398 -20.68 -20.02 14.37
CA GLU A 398 -20.91 -21.25 15.16
C GLU A 398 -19.95 -22.36 14.74
N GLN A 399 -19.74 -22.56 13.45
CA GLN A 399 -18.82 -23.58 12.92
C GLN A 399 -17.38 -23.31 13.34
N VAL A 400 -16.93 -22.05 13.26
CA VAL A 400 -15.58 -21.66 13.70
C VAL A 400 -15.43 -21.81 15.21
N GLN A 401 -16.43 -21.42 15.99
CA GLN A 401 -16.41 -21.57 17.44
C GLN A 401 -16.35 -23.04 17.86
N GLN A 402 -17.12 -23.91 17.20
CA GLN A 402 -17.10 -25.34 17.47
C GLN A 402 -15.73 -25.95 17.15
N PHE A 403 -15.14 -25.58 16.01
CA PHE A 403 -13.80 -26.02 15.64
C PHE A 403 -12.76 -25.59 16.69
N LEU A 404 -12.67 -24.32 17.03
CA LEU A 404 -11.69 -23.80 17.99
C LEU A 404 -11.85 -24.45 19.37
N LYS A 405 -13.11 -24.67 19.81
CA LYS A 405 -13.41 -25.35 21.08
C LYS A 405 -12.91 -26.81 21.08
N GLN A 406 -13.18 -27.54 20.01
CA GLN A 406 -12.75 -28.95 19.91
C GLN A 406 -11.22 -29.02 19.76
N TYR A 407 -10.64 -28.15 18.95
CA TYR A 407 -9.21 -28.13 18.71
C TYR A 407 -8.43 -27.86 20.00
N PHE A 408 -8.73 -26.82 20.74
CA PHE A 408 -8.03 -26.49 21.98
C PHE A 408 -8.42 -27.37 23.19
N ALA A 409 -9.52 -28.12 23.11
CA ALA A 409 -9.80 -29.16 24.08
C ALA A 409 -8.84 -30.37 23.97
N SER A 410 -8.32 -30.63 22.78
CA SER A 410 -7.33 -31.67 22.49
C SER A 410 -5.87 -31.20 22.48
N HIS A 411 -5.65 -29.87 22.31
CA HIS A 411 -4.34 -29.24 22.24
C HIS A 411 -4.27 -28.10 23.28
N SER A 412 -3.58 -28.34 24.38
CA SER A 412 -3.44 -27.38 25.49
C SER A 412 -2.44 -26.24 25.19
N THR A 413 -2.14 -25.98 23.94
CA THR A 413 -1.13 -25.03 23.46
C THR A 413 -1.67 -23.62 23.27
N GLY A 414 -3.00 -23.46 23.24
CA GLY A 414 -3.65 -22.18 22.99
C GLY A 414 -5.07 -22.10 23.54
N ASN A 415 -5.70 -20.97 23.31
CA ASN A 415 -7.11 -20.72 23.65
C ASN A 415 -7.69 -19.60 22.77
N TYR A 416 -8.99 -19.37 22.87
CA TYR A 416 -9.67 -18.33 22.13
C TYR A 416 -10.78 -17.67 22.94
N PHE A 417 -11.24 -16.51 22.50
CA PHE A 417 -12.50 -15.92 22.93
C PHE A 417 -13.21 -15.20 21.79
N LEU A 418 -14.53 -15.17 21.86
CA LEU A 418 -15.35 -14.32 21.03
C LEU A 418 -15.31 -12.89 21.58
N CYS A 419 -14.90 -11.93 20.78
CA CYS A 419 -14.78 -10.53 21.14
C CYS A 419 -16.17 -9.86 21.26
N SER A 420 -16.31 -8.94 22.20
CA SER A 420 -17.33 -7.90 22.06
C SER A 420 -17.00 -7.00 20.85
N GLU A 421 -17.95 -6.20 20.41
CA GLU A 421 -17.73 -5.27 19.28
C GLU A 421 -16.55 -4.31 19.58
N GLU A 422 -16.47 -3.80 20.80
CA GLU A 422 -15.37 -2.93 21.24
C GLU A 422 -14.02 -3.66 21.22
N GLU A 423 -13.96 -4.89 21.77
CA GLU A 423 -12.73 -5.68 21.77
C GLU A 423 -12.24 -6.00 20.35
N GLY A 424 -13.16 -6.41 19.46
CA GLY A 424 -12.82 -6.69 18.06
C GLY A 424 -12.30 -5.45 17.34
N ARG A 425 -12.95 -4.30 17.51
CA ARG A 425 -12.50 -3.03 16.95
C ARG A 425 -11.11 -2.66 17.47
N LYS A 426 -10.88 -2.78 18.77
CA LYS A 426 -9.58 -2.48 19.40
C LYS A 426 -8.49 -3.46 18.99
N ALA A 427 -8.80 -4.73 18.77
CA ALA A 427 -7.83 -5.72 18.32
C ALA A 427 -7.30 -5.39 16.91
N PHE A 428 -8.17 -5.06 15.95
CA PHE A 428 -7.75 -4.60 14.62
C PHE A 428 -7.00 -3.27 14.67
N LEU A 429 -7.43 -2.33 15.51
CA LEU A 429 -6.74 -1.05 15.67
C LEU A 429 -5.34 -1.24 16.28
N HIS A 430 -5.18 -2.15 17.23
CA HIS A 430 -3.87 -2.50 17.78
C HIS A 430 -2.94 -3.07 16.71
N ARG A 431 -3.42 -4.03 15.90
CA ARG A 431 -2.66 -4.55 14.76
C ARG A 431 -2.21 -3.44 13.79
N PHE A 432 -3.09 -2.46 13.53
CA PHE A 432 -2.75 -1.29 12.73
C PHE A 432 -1.66 -0.44 13.40
N ALA A 433 -1.75 -0.19 14.71
CA ALA A 433 -0.80 0.64 15.44
C ALA A 433 0.62 0.05 15.48
N VAL A 434 0.76 -1.28 15.44
CA VAL A 434 2.04 -1.99 15.37
C VAL A 434 2.91 -1.49 14.20
N ALA A 435 2.31 -1.27 13.02
CA ALA A 435 3.05 -0.87 11.82
C ALA A 435 3.84 0.45 11.97
N GLY A 436 3.34 1.38 12.80
CA GLY A 436 4.03 2.66 13.08
C GLY A 436 4.91 2.63 14.32
N ALA A 437 4.74 1.63 15.19
CA ALA A 437 5.39 1.58 16.49
C ALA A 437 6.90 1.34 16.41
N ALA A 438 7.36 0.54 15.47
CA ALA A 438 8.78 0.30 15.23
C ALA A 438 9.55 1.61 14.91
N ILE A 439 8.95 2.51 14.12
CA ILE A 439 9.53 3.82 13.80
C ILE A 439 9.69 4.66 15.08
N ARG A 440 8.64 4.70 15.93
CA ARG A 440 8.70 5.41 17.21
C ARG A 440 9.77 4.81 18.14
N TYR A 441 9.88 3.48 18.19
CA TYR A 441 10.93 2.81 18.93
C TYR A 441 12.30 3.27 18.48
N ARG A 442 12.62 3.19 17.18
CA ARG A 442 13.88 3.67 16.61
C ARG A 442 14.14 5.13 16.96
N ASP A 443 13.16 6.02 16.80
CA ASP A 443 13.34 7.46 16.98
C ASP A 443 13.57 7.85 18.44
N THR A 444 13.09 7.04 19.38
CA THR A 444 13.34 7.23 20.82
C THR A 444 14.62 6.56 21.30
N HIS A 445 15.18 5.56 20.58
CA HIS A 445 16.37 4.77 20.95
C HIS A 445 17.53 4.94 19.95
N ARG A 446 17.72 6.12 19.37
CA ARG A 446 18.72 6.40 18.34
C ARG A 446 20.18 6.14 18.77
N SER A 447 20.46 6.07 20.06
CA SER A 447 21.80 5.69 20.58
C SER A 447 22.11 4.20 20.41
N GLU A 448 21.09 3.35 20.34
CA GLU A 448 21.21 1.89 20.31
C GLU A 448 20.78 1.31 18.95
N VAL A 449 19.89 2.02 18.26
CA VAL A 449 19.27 1.60 16.99
C VAL A 449 19.90 2.33 15.82
N GLU A 450 20.34 1.59 14.80
CA GLU A 450 20.75 2.19 13.53
C GLU A 450 19.54 2.53 12.68
N ASP A 451 18.77 1.52 12.27
CA ASP A 451 17.53 1.66 11.51
C ASP A 451 16.66 0.39 11.62
N ILE A 452 15.62 0.33 10.80
CA ILE A 452 14.69 -0.79 10.68
C ILE A 452 14.84 -1.40 9.28
N VAL A 453 15.09 -2.70 9.21
CA VAL A 453 14.90 -3.48 7.98
C VAL A 453 13.44 -3.93 7.99
N ALA A 454 12.63 -3.36 7.08
CA ALA A 454 11.21 -3.65 7.00
C ALA A 454 10.91 -4.38 5.70
N LEU A 455 10.49 -5.62 5.83
CA LEU A 455 10.18 -6.52 4.73
C LEU A 455 8.68 -6.74 4.60
N ASP A 456 8.23 -6.80 3.36
CA ASP A 456 6.86 -7.10 2.97
C ASP A 456 6.89 -8.37 2.12
N ILE A 457 6.54 -9.50 2.72
CA ILE A 457 6.77 -10.83 2.15
C ILE A 457 5.49 -11.63 1.99
N ALA A 458 5.42 -12.44 0.94
CA ALA A 458 4.42 -13.46 0.74
C ALA A 458 5.05 -14.85 0.84
N LEU A 459 4.69 -15.63 1.85
CA LEU A 459 5.12 -17.01 1.99
C LEU A 459 4.30 -17.92 1.07
N ARG A 460 4.89 -19.06 0.71
CA ARG A 460 4.17 -20.11 -0.03
C ARG A 460 2.94 -20.57 0.74
N ARG A 461 1.88 -20.96 0.04
CA ARG A 461 0.62 -21.41 0.66
C ARG A 461 0.79 -22.64 1.53
N ASN A 462 1.73 -23.53 1.19
CA ASN A 462 2.04 -24.75 1.95
C ASN A 462 3.11 -24.57 3.04
N ASP A 463 3.64 -23.35 3.22
CA ASP A 463 4.67 -23.07 4.22
C ASP A 463 4.10 -23.27 5.64
N ARG A 464 4.88 -23.87 6.54
CA ARG A 464 4.52 -24.13 7.95
C ARG A 464 5.35 -23.31 8.93
N GLU A 465 6.43 -22.71 8.44
CA GLU A 465 7.26 -21.81 9.23
C GLU A 465 6.75 -20.37 9.09
N TRP A 466 6.20 -19.83 10.15
CA TRP A 466 5.56 -18.52 10.16
C TRP A 466 6.51 -17.36 10.43
N VAL A 467 7.68 -17.65 10.96
CA VAL A 467 8.73 -16.69 11.28
C VAL A 467 10.07 -17.19 10.77
N GLU A 468 11.00 -16.26 10.53
CA GLU A 468 12.31 -16.61 10.01
C GLU A 468 13.21 -17.22 11.09
N THR A 469 13.88 -18.33 10.75
CA THR A 469 15.00 -18.87 11.52
C THR A 469 16.28 -18.22 11.00
N LEU A 470 16.78 -17.21 11.72
CA LEU A 470 17.94 -16.46 11.28
C LEU A 470 19.25 -17.16 11.68
N PRO A 471 20.32 -17.09 10.85
CA PRO A 471 21.67 -17.42 11.27
C PRO A 471 22.06 -16.61 12.52
N LYS A 472 22.81 -17.22 13.43
CA LYS A 472 23.17 -16.62 14.71
C LYS A 472 23.85 -15.25 14.54
N GLU A 473 24.71 -15.13 13.54
CA GLU A 473 25.47 -13.91 13.24
C GLU A 473 24.53 -12.75 12.85
N MET A 474 23.41 -13.04 12.18
CA MET A 474 22.40 -12.04 11.86
C MET A 474 21.50 -11.75 13.06
N ASP A 475 21.09 -12.79 13.78
CA ASP A 475 20.21 -12.66 14.95
C ASP A 475 20.86 -11.81 16.05
N ASP A 476 22.16 -11.99 16.28
CA ASP A 476 22.95 -11.22 17.25
C ASP A 476 23.06 -9.72 16.91
N LEU A 477 22.76 -9.30 15.68
CA LEU A 477 22.79 -7.91 15.24
C LEU A 477 21.43 -7.20 15.39
N MET A 478 20.39 -7.91 15.81
CA MET A 478 19.05 -7.37 15.97
C MET A 478 18.72 -7.11 17.44
N ILE A 479 17.95 -6.03 17.69
CA ILE A 479 17.43 -5.71 19.02
C ILE A 479 16.06 -6.37 19.18
N HIS A 480 15.19 -6.19 18.17
CA HIS A 480 13.85 -6.78 18.11
C HIS A 480 13.54 -7.29 16.72
N LYS A 481 12.74 -8.33 16.67
CA LYS A 481 12.13 -8.90 15.47
C LYS A 481 10.60 -8.83 15.63
N LEU A 482 9.95 -8.05 14.82
CA LEU A 482 8.51 -7.85 14.84
C LEU A 482 7.89 -8.62 13.67
N TYR A 483 7.04 -9.59 13.98
CA TYR A 483 6.29 -10.35 12.98
C TYR A 483 4.81 -10.05 13.14
N TYR A 484 4.19 -9.59 12.08
CA TYR A 484 2.77 -9.33 12.00
C TYR A 484 2.31 -9.34 10.54
N GLY A 485 1.03 -9.59 10.27
CA GLY A 485 0.60 -9.67 8.86
C GLY A 485 -0.78 -10.22 8.65
N HIS A 486 -1.08 -10.45 7.37
CA HIS A 486 -2.35 -10.97 6.90
C HIS A 486 -2.33 -12.50 6.96
N PHE A 487 -2.86 -13.05 8.05
CA PHE A 487 -2.81 -14.45 8.42
C PHE A 487 -3.24 -15.42 7.31
N LEU A 488 -4.38 -15.14 6.68
CA LEU A 488 -5.01 -16.10 5.78
C LEU A 488 -4.29 -16.24 4.43
N CYS A 489 -3.72 -15.16 3.92
CA CYS A 489 -2.99 -15.19 2.65
C CYS A 489 -1.47 -15.36 2.79
N HIS A 490 -0.97 -15.59 4.01
CA HIS A 490 0.47 -15.74 4.29
C HIS A 490 1.31 -14.54 3.86
N VAL A 491 0.78 -13.31 3.98
CA VAL A 491 1.53 -12.08 3.73
C VAL A 491 1.93 -11.47 5.06
N PHE A 492 3.24 -11.23 5.23
CA PHE A 492 3.80 -10.74 6.47
C PHE A 492 4.57 -9.44 6.28
N HIS A 493 4.42 -8.57 7.27
CA HIS A 493 5.32 -7.46 7.51
C HIS A 493 6.29 -7.90 8.60
N GLN A 494 7.59 -7.81 8.30
CA GLN A 494 8.64 -8.18 9.23
C GLN A 494 9.53 -6.97 9.43
N ASP A 495 9.51 -6.41 10.65
CA ASP A 495 10.38 -5.28 11.01
C ASP A 495 11.50 -5.77 11.91
N TYR A 496 12.73 -5.67 11.42
CA TYR A 496 13.95 -6.00 12.16
C TYR A 496 14.62 -4.72 12.61
N ILE A 497 14.64 -4.48 13.92
CA ILE A 497 15.27 -3.32 14.54
C ILE A 497 16.74 -3.65 14.75
N VAL A 498 17.62 -3.06 13.92
CA VAL A 498 19.05 -3.38 13.92
C VAL A 498 19.85 -2.49 14.86
N LYS A 499 20.88 -3.10 15.48
CA LYS A 499 21.80 -2.44 16.42
C LYS A 499 22.58 -1.33 15.75
N LYS A 500 23.00 -0.35 16.54
CA LYS A 500 23.87 0.75 16.11
C LYS A 500 25.15 0.25 15.48
N GLY A 501 25.52 0.80 14.32
CA GLY A 501 26.70 0.43 13.54
C GLY A 501 26.49 -0.72 12.54
N VAL A 502 25.30 -1.30 12.47
CA VAL A 502 24.94 -2.31 11.45
C VAL A 502 24.49 -1.60 10.17
N ASP A 503 24.97 -2.05 9.01
CA ASP A 503 24.47 -1.59 7.72
C ASP A 503 23.08 -2.22 7.42
N PRO A 504 22.00 -1.43 7.46
CA PRO A 504 20.65 -1.97 7.26
C PRO A 504 20.40 -2.45 5.83
N ILE A 505 21.05 -1.88 4.82
CA ILE A 505 20.88 -2.28 3.42
C ILE A 505 21.58 -3.62 3.16
N ALA A 506 22.82 -3.77 3.66
CA ALA A 506 23.53 -5.05 3.57
C ALA A 506 22.76 -6.17 4.30
N MET A 507 22.17 -5.86 5.46
CA MET A 507 21.32 -6.79 6.21
C MET A 507 20.05 -7.16 5.41
N GLU A 508 19.38 -6.18 4.80
CA GLU A 508 18.19 -6.41 3.97
C GLU A 508 18.50 -7.35 2.80
N HIS A 509 19.63 -7.17 2.12
CA HIS A 509 20.04 -8.05 1.03
C HIS A 509 20.33 -9.49 1.50
N GLN A 510 20.89 -9.67 2.70
CA GLN A 510 21.06 -11.00 3.29
C GLN A 510 19.70 -11.65 3.61
N MET A 511 18.73 -10.87 4.11
CA MET A 511 17.36 -11.35 4.34
C MET A 511 16.70 -11.78 3.04
N TRP A 512 16.90 -11.06 1.92
CA TRP A 512 16.37 -11.48 0.62
C TRP A 512 16.89 -12.84 0.18
N HIS A 513 18.17 -13.17 0.42
CA HIS A 513 18.70 -14.50 0.13
C HIS A 513 17.99 -15.60 0.91
N LEU A 514 17.75 -15.40 2.20
CA LEU A 514 16.99 -16.37 3.02
C LEU A 514 15.55 -16.54 2.52
N LEU A 515 14.91 -15.45 2.09
CA LEU A 515 13.56 -15.49 1.53
C LEU A 515 13.52 -16.19 0.17
N ASP A 516 14.52 -15.97 -0.69
CA ASP A 516 14.65 -16.67 -1.98
C ASP A 516 14.82 -18.19 -1.79
N GLU A 517 15.63 -18.62 -0.81
CA GLU A 517 15.79 -20.04 -0.44
C GLU A 517 14.47 -20.69 0.02
N ARG A 518 13.61 -19.92 0.70
CA ARG A 518 12.27 -20.35 1.10
C ARG A 518 11.27 -20.32 -0.05
N GLY A 519 11.59 -19.72 -1.21
CA GLY A 519 10.64 -19.47 -2.29
C GLY A 519 9.54 -18.48 -1.91
N ALA A 520 9.84 -17.54 -1.02
CA ALA A 520 8.98 -16.42 -0.70
C ALA A 520 9.05 -15.34 -1.80
N GLU A 521 7.98 -14.55 -1.93
CA GLU A 521 7.92 -13.41 -2.85
C GLU A 521 7.93 -12.09 -2.09
N TYR A 522 8.67 -11.12 -2.62
CA TYR A 522 8.76 -9.77 -2.05
C TYR A 522 9.02 -8.71 -3.16
N PRO A 523 8.47 -7.50 -3.05
CA PRO A 523 7.41 -7.12 -2.10
C PRO A 523 6.11 -7.89 -2.37
N ALA A 524 5.34 -8.17 -1.31
CA ALA A 524 4.08 -8.90 -1.42
C ALA A 524 2.94 -8.02 -1.93
N GLU A 525 2.81 -6.82 -1.36
CA GLU A 525 1.65 -5.94 -1.61
C GLU A 525 2.00 -4.45 -1.65
N HIS A 526 3.25 -4.09 -1.52
CA HIS A 526 3.72 -2.72 -1.68
C HIS A 526 4.34 -2.51 -3.06
N ASN A 527 4.52 -1.23 -3.45
CA ASN A 527 5.27 -0.89 -4.64
C ASN A 527 6.70 -1.44 -4.56
N VAL A 528 7.21 -1.98 -5.66
CA VAL A 528 8.63 -2.33 -5.79
C VAL A 528 9.54 -1.12 -5.51
N GLY A 529 9.11 0.06 -5.91
CA GLY A 529 9.80 1.33 -5.66
C GLY A 529 11.20 1.37 -6.26
N HIS A 530 12.06 2.11 -5.57
CA HIS A 530 13.50 2.13 -5.81
C HIS A 530 14.27 1.28 -4.80
N LEU A 531 13.56 0.59 -3.89
CA LEU A 531 14.15 -0.27 -2.87
C LEU A 531 14.37 -1.69 -3.40
N TYR A 532 13.33 -2.30 -3.96
CA TYR A 532 13.39 -3.67 -4.46
C TYR A 532 13.79 -3.73 -5.94
N VAL A 533 14.36 -4.87 -6.34
CA VAL A 533 14.65 -5.16 -7.74
C VAL A 533 13.39 -5.74 -8.41
N ALA A 534 12.98 -5.16 -9.53
CA ALA A 534 11.84 -5.68 -10.30
C ALA A 534 12.13 -7.08 -10.82
N LYS A 535 11.33 -8.07 -10.40
CA LYS A 535 11.42 -9.44 -10.89
C LYS A 535 11.12 -9.51 -12.39
N PRO A 536 11.56 -10.56 -13.12
CA PRO A 536 11.49 -10.61 -14.59
C PRO A 536 10.11 -10.33 -15.18
N ALA A 537 9.04 -10.87 -14.59
CA ALA A 537 7.68 -10.64 -15.07
C ALA A 537 7.28 -9.16 -14.97
N LEU A 538 7.61 -8.53 -13.84
CA LEU A 538 7.32 -7.13 -13.60
C LEU A 538 8.13 -6.21 -14.53
N LYS A 539 9.43 -6.49 -14.70
CA LYS A 539 10.29 -5.77 -15.64
C LYS A 539 9.76 -5.87 -17.09
N HIS A 540 9.34 -7.07 -17.51
CA HIS A 540 8.75 -7.27 -18.83
C HIS A 540 7.45 -6.47 -19.00
N HIS A 541 6.59 -6.48 -17.98
CA HIS A 541 5.35 -5.68 -17.96
C HIS A 541 5.66 -4.18 -18.13
N TYR A 542 6.64 -3.64 -17.41
CA TYR A 542 7.06 -2.24 -17.53
C TYR A 542 7.54 -1.89 -18.93
N GLN A 543 8.36 -2.74 -19.55
CA GLN A 543 8.86 -2.53 -20.92
C GLN A 543 7.73 -2.57 -21.96
N LYS A 544 6.75 -3.46 -21.78
CA LYS A 544 5.58 -3.55 -22.65
C LYS A 544 4.67 -2.31 -22.55
N LEU A 545 4.51 -1.76 -21.35
CA LEU A 545 3.66 -0.59 -21.11
C LEU A 545 4.30 0.71 -21.60
N ASP A 546 5.62 0.84 -21.44
CA ASP A 546 6.39 2.06 -21.70
C ASP A 546 7.67 1.73 -22.47
N PRO A 547 7.58 1.40 -23.76
CA PRO A 547 8.74 1.00 -24.58
C PRO A 547 9.79 2.12 -24.71
N THR A 548 9.38 3.37 -24.58
CA THR A 548 10.27 4.53 -24.63
C THR A 548 10.93 4.87 -23.30
N ASN A 549 10.52 4.21 -22.21
CA ASN A 549 10.97 4.51 -20.85
C ASN A 549 10.77 5.98 -20.49
N SER A 550 9.56 6.51 -20.69
CA SER A 550 9.20 7.91 -20.46
C SER A 550 8.52 8.15 -19.09
N PHE A 551 7.95 7.09 -18.48
CA PHE A 551 7.22 7.19 -17.23
C PHE A 551 7.96 6.47 -16.10
N ASN A 552 7.99 7.08 -14.92
CA ASN A 552 8.57 6.54 -13.68
C ASN A 552 9.85 5.73 -13.91
N VAL A 553 10.80 6.36 -14.56
CA VAL A 553 12.05 5.77 -15.04
C VAL A 553 12.92 5.31 -13.86
N GLY A 554 13.59 4.16 -13.99
CA GLY A 554 14.45 3.59 -12.95
C GLY A 554 13.72 2.85 -11.84
N ILE A 555 12.38 2.75 -11.87
CA ILE A 555 11.60 1.99 -10.89
C ILE A 555 12.03 0.52 -10.87
N GLY A 556 12.16 -0.07 -9.69
CA GLY A 556 12.61 -1.45 -9.55
C GLY A 556 14.04 -1.70 -10.03
N HIS A 557 14.93 -0.73 -9.89
CA HIS A 557 16.32 -0.76 -10.39
C HIS A 557 16.42 -1.06 -11.88
N THR A 558 15.41 -0.67 -12.65
CA THR A 558 15.45 -0.80 -14.12
C THR A 558 16.28 0.35 -14.74
N SER A 559 16.51 0.29 -16.04
CA SER A 559 17.29 1.30 -16.78
C SER A 559 16.70 2.71 -16.57
N LYS A 560 17.59 3.70 -16.44
CA LYS A 560 17.24 5.13 -16.44
C LYS A 560 17.39 5.78 -17.83
N LEU A 561 17.77 4.99 -18.82
CA LEU A 561 17.99 5.47 -20.18
C LEU A 561 16.72 5.33 -21.03
N LYS A 562 16.57 6.24 -21.98
CA LYS A 562 15.51 6.19 -23.00
C LYS A 562 15.58 4.87 -23.77
N HIS A 563 14.42 4.29 -24.10
CA HIS A 563 14.30 2.99 -24.77
C HIS A 563 14.98 1.84 -24.00
N TRP A 564 15.24 2.00 -22.72
CA TRP A 564 15.81 1.00 -21.81
C TRP A 564 17.32 0.69 -22.02
N HIS A 565 18.01 1.36 -22.95
CA HIS A 565 19.43 1.19 -23.29
C HIS A 565 20.07 2.47 -23.81
#